data_1ea475cd9c8b70bbcf4592455a89749e
#
_entry.id   1ea475cd9c8b70bbcf4592455a89749e
#
_cell.length_a   1.000
_cell.length_b   1.000
_cell.length_c   1.000
_cell.angle_alpha   90.00
_cell.angle_beta   90.00
_cell.angle_gamma   90.00
#
_symmetry.space_group_name_H-M   'P 1'
#
loop_
_entity.id
_entity.type
_entity.pdbx_description
1 polymer ?
#
loop_
_entity_poly.entity_id
_entity_poly.type
_entity_poly.pdbx_seq_one_letter_code
_entity_poly.pdbx_strand_id
1 'polypeptide(L)'
;PNEIRQVIIAFNTMQAQIQHYISERTHMLASISHDLRAPLTRMRLRSEFMEDLDHQGKLIRDIEEMQSMINAALAFFREDTHREETTAFDLSELLQTIVDDYRDQHISVDFEGPAHLVYEGRPLGIKRVIVNLLENAEKYAQQPRIELRANERLVSIEVSDTGPGIAEESL
;
A
#
# COMPACT_ATOMS: atom_id res chain seq x y z
N PRO A 1 21.42 -40.74 -10.63
CA PRO A 1 20.01 -40.35 -10.41
C PRO A 1 19.71 -39.96 -8.96
N ASN A 2 20.46 -40.52 -7.96
CA ASN A 2 20.20 -40.23 -6.55
C ASN A 2 20.69 -38.81 -6.11
N GLU A 3 21.80 -38.35 -6.64
CA GLU A 3 22.40 -37.05 -6.28
C GLU A 3 21.52 -35.89 -6.70
N ILE A 4 20.96 -35.89 -7.91
CA ILE A 4 20.03 -34.85 -8.39
C ILE A 4 18.76 -34.81 -7.51
N ARG A 5 18.26 -35.97 -7.12
CA ARG A 5 17.10 -36.04 -6.22
C ARG A 5 17.39 -35.47 -4.83
N GLN A 6 18.58 -35.69 -4.30
CA GLN A 6 19.02 -35.13 -3.02
C GLN A 6 19.17 -33.61 -3.10
N VAL A 7 19.70 -33.07 -4.20
CA VAL A 7 19.80 -31.62 -4.43
C VAL A 7 18.42 -31.00 -4.50
N ILE A 8 17.48 -31.61 -5.23
CA ILE A 8 16.08 -31.09 -5.32
C ILE A 8 15.42 -31.11 -3.93
N ILE A 9 15.58 -32.17 -3.15
CA ILE A 9 15.01 -32.24 -1.79
C ILE A 9 15.65 -31.18 -0.89
N ALA A 10 16.95 -31.01 -0.92
CA ALA A 10 17.66 -30.00 -0.13
C ALA A 10 17.20 -28.58 -0.52
N PHE A 11 17.04 -28.30 -1.82
CA PHE A 11 16.55 -27.03 -2.31
C PHE A 11 15.11 -26.74 -1.86
N ASN A 12 14.22 -27.71 -1.99
CA ASN A 12 12.83 -27.59 -1.54
C ASN A 12 12.73 -27.39 -0.03
N THR A 13 13.57 -28.08 0.74
CA THR A 13 13.64 -27.92 2.20
C THR A 13 14.13 -26.51 2.57
N MET A 14 15.18 -26.02 1.91
CA MET A 14 15.66 -24.66 2.11
C MET A 14 14.58 -23.60 1.74
N GLN A 15 13.90 -23.79 0.63
CA GLN A 15 12.78 -22.91 0.22
C GLN A 15 11.67 -22.90 1.27
N ALA A 16 11.27 -24.05 1.78
CA ALA A 16 10.26 -24.15 2.84
C ALA A 16 10.71 -23.46 4.14
N GLN A 17 11.99 -23.62 4.52
CA GLN A 17 12.55 -22.95 5.70
C GLN A 17 12.56 -21.42 5.55
N ILE A 18 12.94 -20.90 4.37
CA ILE A 18 12.93 -19.47 4.08
C ILE A 18 11.49 -18.92 4.16
N GLN A 19 10.53 -19.62 3.54
CA GLN A 19 9.12 -19.21 3.59
C GLN A 19 8.59 -19.22 5.03
N HIS A 20 8.92 -20.22 5.82
CA HIS A 20 8.54 -20.28 7.23
C HIS A 20 9.15 -19.13 8.04
N TYR A 21 10.44 -18.83 7.84
CA TYR A 21 11.11 -17.71 8.50
C TYR A 21 10.49 -16.36 8.16
N ILE A 22 10.15 -16.13 6.88
CA ILE A 22 9.47 -14.91 6.43
C ILE A 22 8.09 -14.81 7.09
N SER A 23 7.33 -15.90 7.11
CA SER A 23 6.00 -15.95 7.73
C SER A 23 6.04 -15.65 9.23
N GLU A 24 6.95 -16.27 9.98
CA GLU A 24 7.13 -15.99 11.42
C GLU A 24 7.49 -14.53 11.67
N ARG A 25 8.39 -13.97 10.87
CA ARG A 25 8.79 -12.56 10.97
C ARG A 25 7.61 -11.61 10.70
N THR A 26 6.77 -11.94 9.72
CA THR A 26 5.56 -11.19 9.39
C THR A 26 4.54 -11.24 10.53
N HIS A 27 4.32 -12.39 11.10
CA HIS A 27 3.42 -12.54 12.27
C HIS A 27 3.93 -11.76 13.48
N MET A 28 5.24 -11.80 13.76
CA MET A 28 5.84 -11.02 14.86
C MET A 28 5.64 -9.52 14.65
N LEU A 29 5.86 -9.01 13.46
CA LEU A 29 5.67 -7.60 13.13
C LEU A 29 4.20 -7.18 13.21
N ALA A 30 3.27 -8.05 12.79
CA ALA A 30 1.84 -7.82 12.95
C ALA A 30 1.43 -7.71 14.42
N SER A 31 1.99 -8.56 15.30
CA SER A 31 1.77 -8.49 16.73
C SER A 31 2.31 -7.20 17.35
N ILE A 32 3.56 -6.83 17.02
CA ILE A 32 4.17 -5.59 17.49
C ILE A 32 3.35 -4.36 17.08
N SER A 33 2.87 -4.34 15.84
CA SER A 33 2.07 -3.21 15.34
C SER A 33 0.71 -3.12 16.02
N HIS A 34 0.09 -4.27 16.30
CA HIS A 34 -1.14 -4.31 17.10
C HIS A 34 -0.88 -3.71 18.50
N ASP A 35 0.23 -4.09 19.14
CA ASP A 35 0.56 -3.66 20.49
C ASP A 35 0.98 -2.18 20.54
N LEU A 36 1.56 -1.64 19.45
CA LEU A 36 1.88 -0.22 19.31
C LEU A 36 0.65 0.67 19.08
N ARG A 37 -0.43 0.12 18.51
CA ARG A 37 -1.66 0.90 18.27
C ARG A 37 -2.30 1.41 19.55
N ALA A 38 -2.32 0.61 20.60
CA ALA A 38 -2.91 0.98 21.88
C ALA A 38 -2.21 2.18 22.56
N PRO A 39 -0.87 2.24 22.70
CA PRO A 39 -0.19 3.41 23.24
C PRO A 39 -0.35 4.67 22.36
N LEU A 40 -0.31 4.54 21.02
CA LEU A 40 -0.55 5.67 20.11
C LEU A 40 -1.96 6.26 20.28
N THR A 41 -2.98 5.41 20.39
CA THR A 41 -4.35 5.87 20.67
C THR A 41 -4.43 6.58 22.02
N ARG A 42 -3.76 6.07 23.06
CA ARG A 42 -3.72 6.76 24.37
C ARG A 42 -2.98 8.09 24.29
N MET A 43 -1.89 8.20 23.52
CA MET A 43 -1.18 9.46 23.31
C MET A 43 -2.08 10.46 22.58
N ARG A 44 -2.81 10.05 21.56
CA ARG A 44 -3.77 10.89 20.85
C ARG A 44 -4.86 11.41 21.79
N LEU A 45 -5.49 10.53 22.58
CA LEU A 45 -6.50 10.94 23.55
C LEU A 45 -5.93 11.91 24.62
N ARG A 46 -4.69 11.71 25.06
CA ARG A 46 -4.05 12.64 25.99
C ARG A 46 -3.72 13.99 25.38
N SER A 47 -3.38 14.02 24.10
CA SER A 47 -3.13 15.29 23.40
C SER A 47 -4.37 16.16 23.30
N GLU A 48 -5.58 15.57 23.26
CA GLU A 48 -6.86 16.32 23.21
C GLU A 48 -7.10 17.18 24.48
N PHE A 49 -6.43 16.86 25.60
CA PHE A 49 -6.51 17.63 26.84
C PHE A 49 -5.39 18.66 27.01
N MET A 50 -4.57 18.90 25.97
CA MET A 50 -3.53 19.92 26.03
C MET A 50 -4.13 21.30 25.79
N GLU A 51 -3.77 22.27 26.64
CA GLU A 51 -4.23 23.66 26.52
C GLU A 51 -3.49 24.42 25.39
N ASP A 52 -2.25 24.03 25.08
CA ASP A 52 -1.45 24.62 24.03
C ASP A 52 -1.77 23.94 22.68
N LEU A 53 -2.56 24.63 21.86
CA LEU A 53 -3.03 24.13 20.56
C LEU A 53 -1.90 23.92 19.54
N ASP A 54 -0.80 24.69 19.63
CA ASP A 54 0.34 24.52 18.70
C ASP A 54 1.11 23.25 19.02
N HIS A 55 1.39 23.00 20.30
CA HIS A 55 2.02 21.76 20.76
C HIS A 55 1.10 20.54 20.56
N GLN A 56 -0.20 20.70 20.77
CA GLN A 56 -1.19 19.66 20.48
C GLN A 56 -1.15 19.24 19.00
N GLY A 57 -1.21 20.21 18.09
CA GLY A 57 -1.20 19.94 16.64
C GLY A 57 0.10 19.29 16.15
N LYS A 58 1.24 19.62 16.77
CA LYS A 58 2.53 18.95 16.46
C LYS A 58 2.53 17.51 16.95
N LEU A 59 2.08 17.26 18.18
CA LEU A 59 2.04 15.91 18.78
C LEU A 59 1.07 14.99 18.02
N ILE A 60 -0.08 15.49 17.58
CA ILE A 60 -1.02 14.71 16.77
C ILE A 60 -0.38 14.30 15.45
N ARG A 61 0.29 15.21 14.76
CA ARG A 61 1.02 14.89 13.51
C ARG A 61 2.10 13.83 13.70
N ASP A 62 2.88 13.93 14.78
CA ASP A 62 3.92 12.94 15.11
C ASP A 62 3.30 11.54 15.34
N ILE A 63 2.15 11.47 16.02
CA ILE A 63 1.43 10.22 16.26
C ILE A 63 0.89 9.64 14.93
N GLU A 64 0.34 10.46 14.06
CA GLU A 64 -0.16 10.04 12.74
C GLU A 64 0.97 9.56 11.84
N GLU A 65 2.13 10.22 11.88
CA GLU A 65 3.33 9.79 11.16
C GLU A 65 3.83 8.43 11.66
N MET A 66 3.92 8.23 12.97
CA MET A 66 4.29 6.93 13.56
C MET A 66 3.30 5.83 13.15
N GLN A 67 2.01 6.12 13.12
CA GLN A 67 0.97 5.17 12.73
C GLN A 67 1.08 4.80 11.26
N SER A 68 1.38 5.77 10.40
CA SER A 68 1.65 5.58 8.97
C SER A 68 2.89 4.70 8.74
N MET A 69 4.02 4.99 9.44
CA MET A 69 5.23 4.18 9.34
C MET A 69 5.02 2.72 9.75
N ILE A 70 4.27 2.48 10.85
CA ILE A 70 3.95 1.14 11.32
C ILE A 70 3.09 0.39 10.28
N ASN A 71 2.09 1.06 9.70
CA ASN A 71 1.22 0.47 8.69
C ASN A 71 1.99 0.16 7.39
N ALA A 72 2.88 1.05 6.96
CA ALA A 72 3.74 0.84 5.79
C ALA A 72 4.69 -0.35 5.98
N ALA A 73 5.34 -0.45 7.15
CA ALA A 73 6.19 -1.58 7.48
C ALA A 73 5.40 -2.91 7.46
N LEU A 74 4.20 -2.94 8.04
CA LEU A 74 3.33 -4.11 8.00
C LEU A 74 2.91 -4.51 6.60
N ALA A 75 2.56 -3.53 5.77
CA ALA A 75 2.17 -3.77 4.38
C ALA A 75 3.31 -4.43 3.61
N PHE A 76 4.54 -3.92 3.75
CA PHE A 76 5.74 -4.47 3.14
C PHE A 76 5.96 -5.95 3.49
N PHE A 77 5.79 -6.32 4.76
CA PHE A 77 6.01 -7.70 5.21
C PHE A 77 4.85 -8.66 4.90
N ARG A 78 3.63 -8.17 4.74
CA ARG A 78 2.47 -9.00 4.38
C ARG A 78 2.49 -9.44 2.91
N GLU A 79 3.20 -8.74 2.05
CA GLU A 79 3.30 -9.07 0.62
C GLU A 79 3.87 -10.46 0.35
N ASP A 80 4.81 -10.92 1.19
CA ASP A 80 5.45 -12.23 1.01
C ASP A 80 4.60 -13.42 1.44
N THR A 81 3.51 -13.22 2.22
CA THR A 81 2.81 -14.32 2.89
C THR A 81 1.55 -14.80 2.17
N HIS A 82 0.93 -13.97 1.33
CA HIS A 82 -0.27 -14.33 0.58
C HIS A 82 -0.04 -14.07 -0.91
N ARG A 83 0.26 -15.13 -1.65
CA ARG A 83 0.21 -15.10 -3.12
C ARG A 83 -1.25 -14.95 -3.52
N GLU A 84 -1.67 -13.71 -3.79
CA GLU A 84 -2.95 -13.45 -4.44
C GLU A 84 -2.95 -14.18 -5.79
N GLU A 85 -4.01 -14.94 -6.05
CA GLU A 85 -4.18 -15.62 -7.34
C GLU A 85 -4.46 -14.61 -8.45
N THR A 86 -3.93 -14.89 -9.62
CA THR A 86 -4.26 -14.12 -10.82
C THR A 86 -5.68 -14.45 -11.25
N THR A 87 -6.52 -13.44 -11.38
CA THR A 87 -7.92 -13.56 -11.79
C THR A 87 -8.24 -12.55 -12.89
N ALA A 88 -9.25 -12.87 -13.71
CA ALA A 88 -9.80 -11.91 -14.67
C ALA A 88 -10.81 -10.99 -13.95
N PHE A 89 -10.65 -9.67 -14.09
CA PHE A 89 -11.52 -8.67 -13.50
C PHE A 89 -11.59 -7.42 -14.39
N ASP A 90 -12.56 -6.55 -14.13
CA ASP A 90 -12.65 -5.27 -14.82
C ASP A 90 -11.75 -4.23 -14.12
N LEU A 91 -10.66 -3.86 -14.78
CA LEU A 91 -9.69 -2.90 -14.25
C LEU A 91 -10.26 -1.48 -14.18
N SER A 92 -11.12 -1.11 -15.12
CA SER A 92 -11.78 0.20 -15.09
C SER A 92 -12.72 0.32 -13.90
N GLU A 93 -13.50 -0.71 -13.61
CA GLU A 93 -14.39 -0.75 -12.44
C GLU A 93 -13.61 -0.72 -11.13
N LEU A 94 -12.49 -1.42 -11.04
CA LEU A 94 -11.60 -1.37 -9.88
C LEU A 94 -11.07 0.05 -9.63
N LEU A 95 -10.58 0.72 -10.66
CA LEU A 95 -10.06 2.08 -10.55
C LEU A 95 -11.17 3.09 -10.21
N GLN A 96 -12.35 2.94 -10.82
CA GLN A 96 -13.50 3.78 -10.52
C GLN A 96 -13.95 3.62 -9.06
N THR A 97 -13.95 2.39 -8.53
CA THR A 97 -14.26 2.12 -7.12
C THR A 97 -13.28 2.85 -6.19
N ILE A 98 -11.98 2.84 -6.52
CA ILE A 98 -10.97 3.58 -5.73
C ILE A 98 -11.26 5.08 -5.77
N VAL A 99 -11.55 5.63 -6.94
CA VAL A 99 -11.88 7.06 -7.10
C VAL A 99 -13.13 7.45 -6.30
N ASP A 100 -14.14 6.61 -6.29
CA ASP A 100 -15.37 6.83 -5.53
C ASP A 100 -15.12 6.75 -4.02
N ASP A 101 -14.28 5.81 -3.54
CA ASP A 101 -13.82 5.72 -2.14
C ASP A 101 -13.14 7.04 -1.68
N TYR A 102 -12.34 7.70 -2.54
CA TYR A 102 -11.71 8.99 -2.26
C TYR A 102 -12.70 10.16 -2.31
N ARG A 103 -13.63 10.13 -3.26
CA ARG A 103 -14.68 11.15 -3.37
C ARG A 103 -15.58 11.17 -2.14
N ASP A 104 -15.91 10.02 -1.57
CA ASP A 104 -16.67 9.91 -0.32
C ASP A 104 -15.92 10.53 0.88
N GLN A 105 -14.60 10.59 0.81
CA GLN A 105 -13.74 11.28 1.78
C GLN A 105 -13.54 12.78 1.45
N HIS A 106 -14.27 13.32 0.47
CA HIS A 106 -14.15 14.70 -0.02
C HIS A 106 -12.81 15.03 -0.71
N ILE A 107 -12.08 14.01 -1.17
CA ILE A 107 -10.86 14.15 -1.94
C ILE A 107 -11.19 13.99 -3.41
N SER A 108 -10.92 15.04 -4.21
CA SER A 108 -11.17 15.02 -5.64
C SER A 108 -10.05 14.27 -6.36
N VAL A 109 -10.40 13.17 -7.03
CA VAL A 109 -9.50 12.42 -7.91
C VAL A 109 -10.13 12.36 -9.29
N ASP A 110 -9.40 12.79 -10.32
CA ASP A 110 -9.85 12.69 -11.70
C ASP A 110 -9.49 11.31 -12.26
N PHE A 111 -10.45 10.68 -12.96
CA PHE A 111 -10.22 9.41 -13.65
C PHE A 111 -10.55 9.54 -15.14
N GLU A 112 -9.62 9.11 -15.98
CA GLU A 112 -9.81 9.01 -17.43
C GLU A 112 -9.38 7.61 -17.91
N GLY A 113 -10.28 6.95 -18.64
CA GLY A 113 -10.01 5.62 -19.16
C GLY A 113 -11.20 5.04 -19.91
N PRO A 114 -11.06 3.82 -20.47
CA PRO A 114 -12.18 3.12 -21.10
C PRO A 114 -13.24 2.76 -20.03
N ALA A 115 -14.50 2.67 -20.48
CA ALA A 115 -15.60 2.31 -19.57
C ALA A 115 -15.46 0.89 -18.98
N HIS A 116 -14.88 -0.03 -19.75
CA HIS A 116 -14.64 -1.40 -19.34
C HIS A 116 -13.30 -1.88 -19.92
N LEU A 117 -12.49 -2.51 -19.08
CA LEU A 117 -11.23 -3.15 -19.49
C LEU A 117 -11.02 -4.43 -18.65
N VAL A 118 -11.27 -5.58 -19.28
CA VAL A 118 -10.97 -6.87 -18.64
C VAL A 118 -9.46 -7.08 -18.63
N TYR A 119 -8.92 -7.32 -17.47
CA TYR A 119 -7.50 -7.55 -17.22
C TYR A 119 -7.29 -8.81 -16.40
N GLU A 120 -6.27 -9.59 -16.72
CA GLU A 120 -5.88 -10.76 -15.94
C GLU A 120 -4.69 -10.41 -15.04
N GLY A 121 -4.93 -10.36 -13.76
CA GLY A 121 -3.93 -9.90 -12.80
C GLY A 121 -4.34 -10.14 -11.35
N ARG A 122 -3.73 -9.38 -10.47
CA ARG A 122 -3.95 -9.42 -9.02
C ARG A 122 -4.66 -8.15 -8.56
N PRO A 123 -6.00 -8.15 -8.41
CA PRO A 123 -6.76 -6.94 -8.13
C PRO A 123 -6.37 -6.25 -6.81
N LEU A 124 -6.12 -7.01 -5.72
CA LEU A 124 -5.71 -6.42 -4.45
C LEU A 124 -4.31 -5.80 -4.52
N GLY A 125 -3.39 -6.44 -5.26
CA GLY A 125 -2.05 -5.89 -5.51
C GLY A 125 -2.13 -4.57 -6.27
N ILE A 126 -2.93 -4.51 -7.34
CA ILE A 126 -3.13 -3.29 -8.13
C ILE A 126 -3.80 -2.21 -7.27
N LYS A 127 -4.90 -2.54 -6.55
CA LYS A 127 -5.57 -1.59 -5.64
C LYS A 127 -4.58 -0.95 -4.69
N ARG A 128 -3.70 -1.75 -4.07
CA ARG A 128 -2.69 -1.25 -3.12
C ARG A 128 -1.69 -0.30 -3.76
N VAL A 129 -1.18 -0.63 -4.95
CA VAL A 129 -0.25 0.26 -5.66
C VAL A 129 -0.91 1.61 -5.94
N ILE A 130 -2.14 1.60 -6.45
CA ILE A 130 -2.86 2.84 -6.77
C ILE A 130 -3.16 3.65 -5.52
N VAL A 131 -3.65 3.02 -4.44
CA VAL A 131 -3.90 3.71 -3.17
C VAL A 131 -2.64 4.34 -2.61
N ASN A 132 -1.49 3.63 -2.60
CA ASN A 132 -0.22 4.19 -2.14
C ASN A 132 0.22 5.42 -2.96
N LEU A 133 0.00 5.39 -4.29
CA LEU A 133 0.32 6.53 -5.15
C LEU A 133 -0.61 7.72 -4.89
N LEU A 134 -1.90 7.47 -4.67
CA LEU A 134 -2.88 8.51 -4.35
C LEU A 134 -2.62 9.12 -2.96
N GLU A 135 -2.29 8.31 -1.94
CA GLU A 135 -1.90 8.80 -0.61
C GLU A 135 -0.66 9.69 -0.68
N ASN A 136 0.33 9.34 -1.53
CA ASN A 136 1.48 10.19 -1.77
C ASN A 136 1.08 11.51 -2.44
N ALA A 137 0.22 11.46 -3.46
CA ALA A 137 -0.27 12.63 -4.14
C ALA A 137 -1.07 13.54 -3.20
N GLU A 138 -1.91 12.98 -2.31
CA GLU A 138 -2.65 13.75 -1.31
C GLU A 138 -1.72 14.44 -0.31
N LYS A 139 -0.68 13.74 0.16
CA LYS A 139 0.26 14.25 1.17
C LYS A 139 1.16 15.38 0.66
N TYR A 140 1.58 15.32 -0.59
CA TYR A 140 2.63 16.20 -1.14
C TYR A 140 2.16 17.10 -2.28
N ALA A 141 0.95 16.89 -2.80
CA ALA A 141 0.44 17.56 -3.99
C ALA A 141 -1.06 17.88 -3.87
N GLN A 142 -1.60 18.40 -4.95
CA GLN A 142 -3.05 18.63 -5.09
C GLN A 142 -3.53 18.02 -6.41
N GLN A 143 -4.83 17.69 -6.48
CA GLN A 143 -5.52 17.21 -7.68
C GLN A 143 -4.86 15.95 -8.31
N PRO A 144 -4.85 14.81 -7.62
CA PRO A 144 -4.41 13.56 -8.21
C PRO A 144 -5.30 13.15 -9.39
N ARG A 145 -4.68 12.61 -10.43
CA ARG A 145 -5.34 12.12 -11.64
C ARG A 145 -4.86 10.72 -11.96
N ILE A 146 -5.79 9.84 -12.28
CA ILE A 146 -5.52 8.50 -12.77
C ILE A 146 -5.89 8.44 -14.26
N GLU A 147 -4.98 7.97 -15.08
CA GLU A 147 -5.24 7.71 -16.49
C GLU A 147 -4.97 6.24 -16.81
N LEU A 148 -6.00 5.56 -17.35
CA LEU A 148 -5.91 4.17 -17.82
C LEU A 148 -5.88 4.14 -19.33
N ARG A 149 -4.78 3.65 -19.90
CA ARG A 149 -4.63 3.45 -21.35
C ARG A 149 -4.38 1.98 -21.64
N ALA A 150 -4.99 1.48 -22.69
CA ALA A 150 -4.77 0.13 -23.18
C ALA A 150 -4.60 0.11 -24.70
N ASN A 151 -3.67 -0.71 -25.14
CA ASN A 151 -3.52 -1.07 -26.55
C ASN A 151 -3.33 -2.60 -26.67
N GLU A 152 -3.14 -3.12 -27.87
CA GLU A 152 -3.02 -4.56 -28.13
C GLU A 152 -1.88 -5.27 -27.36
N ARG A 153 -0.92 -4.53 -26.82
CA ARG A 153 0.29 -5.10 -26.18
C ARG A 153 0.54 -4.66 -24.75
N LEU A 154 -0.04 -3.53 -24.35
CA LEU A 154 0.28 -2.88 -23.09
C LEU A 154 -0.98 -2.27 -22.47
N VAL A 155 -1.13 -2.48 -21.18
CA VAL A 155 -2.02 -1.72 -20.32
C VAL A 155 -1.15 -0.82 -19.43
N SER A 156 -1.44 0.46 -19.40
CA SER A 156 -0.72 1.47 -18.65
C SER A 156 -1.69 2.17 -17.70
N ILE A 157 -1.30 2.27 -16.44
CA ILE A 157 -1.97 3.11 -15.44
C ILE A 157 -0.99 4.20 -15.06
N GLU A 158 -1.37 5.44 -15.28
CA GLU A 158 -0.58 6.61 -14.92
C GLU A 158 -1.29 7.35 -13.78
N VAL A 159 -0.56 7.60 -12.70
CA VAL A 159 -1.03 8.44 -11.58
C VAL A 159 -0.17 9.69 -11.58
N SER A 160 -0.79 10.84 -11.79
CA SER A 160 -0.13 12.14 -11.83
C SER A 160 -0.71 13.09 -10.79
N ASP A 161 0.09 14.04 -10.36
CA ASP A 161 -0.28 15.11 -9.43
C ASP A 161 0.31 16.45 -9.88
N THR A 162 -0.10 17.54 -9.24
CA THR A 162 0.38 18.90 -9.51
C THR A 162 1.35 19.39 -8.43
N GLY A 163 2.00 18.47 -7.71
CA GLY A 163 2.92 18.80 -6.63
C GLY A 163 4.28 19.34 -7.10
N PRO A 164 5.13 19.72 -6.14
CA PRO A 164 6.45 20.28 -6.42
C PRO A 164 7.46 19.28 -7.02
N GLY A 165 7.06 18.01 -7.13
CA GLY A 165 7.94 16.92 -7.57
C GLY A 165 8.95 16.51 -6.49
N ILE A 166 9.81 15.54 -6.85
CA ILE A 166 10.90 15.06 -5.99
C ILE A 166 12.17 15.82 -6.39
N ALA A 167 12.86 16.40 -5.41
CA ALA A 167 14.14 17.08 -5.67
C ALA A 167 15.17 16.06 -6.21
N GLU A 168 15.99 16.49 -7.19
CA GLU A 168 17.01 15.62 -7.81
C GLU A 168 17.98 15.00 -6.80
N GLU A 169 18.21 15.67 -5.66
CA GLU A 169 19.06 15.18 -4.56
C GLU A 169 18.43 14.01 -3.78
N SER A 170 17.15 13.71 -4.01
CA SER A 170 16.37 12.68 -3.31
C SER A 170 15.97 11.50 -4.22
N LEU A 171 16.40 11.52 -5.49
CA LEU A 171 16.27 10.47 -6.49
C LEU A 171 17.53 9.59 -6.48
#